data_391c75c3254d879d235bf8304ef8af30
#
_entry.id   391c75c3254d879d235bf8304ef8af30
#
_cell.length_a   1.000
_cell.length_b   1.000
_cell.length_c   1.000
_cell.angle_alpha   90.00
_cell.angle_beta   90.00
_cell.angle_gamma   90.00
#
_symmetry.space_group_name_H-M   'P 1'
#
loop_
_entity.id
_entity.type
_entity.pdbx_description
1 polymer ?
#
loop_
_entity_poly.entity_id
_entity_poly.type
_entity_poly.pdbx_seq_one_letter_code
_entity_poly.pdbx_strand_id
1 'polypeptide(L)'
;MTTAEPLLEVRDLGKRFAGRAGRDAPAWVIQGLSFSVDDGEFLTIIGPSGSGKTTLLNMIAQIDTASSGAVRFQSQSAPIGDPKALNPGLSCQIGYVTQEDNLLPWRTTLQNVLFPLRVQGRLNEKTRAHADGLIRAVGLAGFEHHYPHELSGGMRKRASLIRTLVYDPPVILMDEPFGALDAQTRVQLQEDLLRLWNLGRKTIIFVTHDIAEAIALGDRTLVLSRAPARVAGEHIITIARPRDIRGIMGHPDFGALYQAIRAQVQ
;
A
#
# COMPACT_ATOMS: atom_id res chain seq x y z
N MET A 1 -27.04 2.57 15.28
CA MET A 1 -26.03 2.03 14.34
C MET A 1 -24.73 2.08 15.08
N THR A 2 -24.24 0.96 15.56
CA THR A 2 -22.92 0.83 16.20
C THR A 2 -21.89 1.04 15.09
N THR A 3 -21.22 2.18 15.08
CA THR A 3 -20.07 2.42 14.22
C THR A 3 -18.99 1.41 14.63
N ALA A 4 -18.70 0.43 13.77
CA ALA A 4 -17.58 -0.48 14.01
C ALA A 4 -16.31 0.36 14.19
N GLU A 5 -15.46 -0.04 15.15
CA GLU A 5 -14.17 0.63 15.31
C GLU A 5 -13.32 0.42 14.04
N PRO A 6 -12.64 1.48 13.53
CA PRO A 6 -11.80 1.36 12.36
C PRO A 6 -10.64 0.38 12.61
N LEU A 7 -10.21 -0.33 11.57
CA LEU A 7 -9.08 -1.26 11.68
C LEU A 7 -7.77 -0.53 11.97
N LEU A 8 -7.59 0.64 11.36
CA LEU A 8 -6.43 1.50 11.55
C LEU A 8 -6.88 2.94 11.78
N GLU A 9 -6.28 3.61 12.75
CA GLU A 9 -6.52 5.01 13.05
C GLU A 9 -5.21 5.77 13.14
N VAL A 10 -5.11 6.86 12.40
CA VAL A 10 -4.00 7.83 12.43
C VAL A 10 -4.52 9.08 13.13
N ARG A 11 -3.86 9.49 14.23
CA ARG A 11 -4.25 10.66 15.05
C ARG A 11 -3.11 11.66 15.16
N ASP A 12 -3.32 12.88 14.71
CA ASP A 12 -2.40 14.03 14.79
C ASP A 12 -0.95 13.69 14.43
N LEU A 13 -0.80 12.78 13.45
CA LEU A 13 0.49 12.25 13.06
C LEU A 13 1.37 13.36 12.48
N GLY A 14 2.60 13.44 12.96
CA GLY A 14 3.58 14.40 12.47
C GLY A 14 4.97 13.79 12.36
N LYS A 15 5.70 14.24 11.32
CA LYS A 15 7.10 13.90 11.11
C LYS A 15 7.92 15.13 10.80
N ARG A 16 8.96 15.32 11.57
CA ARG A 16 9.97 16.34 11.38
C ARG A 16 11.34 15.70 11.27
N PHE A 17 12.06 16.04 10.23
CA PHE A 17 13.45 15.63 10.07
C PHE A 17 14.37 16.73 10.62
N ALA A 18 15.45 16.32 11.29
CA ALA A 18 16.51 17.23 11.69
C ALA A 18 17.13 17.84 10.44
N GLY A 19 17.32 19.16 10.41
CA GLY A 19 18.07 19.82 9.36
C GLY A 19 19.50 19.28 9.26
N ARG A 20 20.11 19.37 8.08
CA ARG A 20 21.55 19.04 7.93
C ARG A 20 22.36 19.95 8.85
N ALA A 21 23.29 19.35 9.59
CA ALA A 21 24.09 20.02 10.59
C ALA A 21 24.58 21.41 10.09
N GLY A 22 24.08 22.48 10.71
CA GLY A 22 24.54 23.84 10.54
C GLY A 22 23.95 24.62 9.35
N ARG A 23 22.95 24.11 8.57
CA ARG A 23 22.44 24.84 7.38
C ARG A 23 20.92 25.01 7.32
N ASP A 24 20.12 24.12 7.88
CA ASP A 24 18.66 24.18 7.76
C ASP A 24 17.94 24.01 9.10
N ALA A 25 16.88 24.77 9.34
CA ALA A 25 15.97 24.54 10.46
C ALA A 25 15.24 23.19 10.27
N PRO A 26 14.90 22.47 11.37
CA PRO A 26 14.10 21.26 11.30
C PRO A 26 12.78 21.52 10.55
N ALA A 27 12.53 20.79 9.47
CA ALA A 27 11.35 21.00 8.64
C ALA A 27 10.31 19.88 8.89
N TRP A 28 9.05 20.28 9.00
CA TRP A 28 7.93 19.36 9.04
C TRP A 28 7.66 18.83 7.63
N VAL A 29 7.64 17.51 7.48
CA VAL A 29 7.18 16.83 6.25
C VAL A 29 5.70 16.50 6.36
N ILE A 30 5.24 16.07 7.55
CA ILE A 30 3.84 15.80 7.88
C ILE A 30 3.53 16.52 9.18
N GLN A 31 2.34 17.16 9.28
CA GLN A 31 1.94 17.88 10.49
C GLN A 31 0.44 17.77 10.75
N GLY A 32 0.07 17.08 11.84
CA GLY A 32 -1.31 16.98 12.30
C GLY A 32 -2.20 16.19 11.34
N LEU A 33 -1.67 15.10 10.74
CA LEU A 33 -2.43 14.24 9.83
C LEU A 33 -3.31 13.28 10.62
N SER A 34 -4.62 13.29 10.34
CA SER A 34 -5.58 12.40 11.00
C SER A 34 -6.53 11.79 9.97
N PHE A 35 -6.70 10.47 10.01
CA PHE A 35 -7.69 9.71 9.24
C PHE A 35 -7.84 8.30 9.83
N SER A 36 -8.88 7.61 9.41
CA SER A 36 -9.12 6.20 9.76
C SER A 36 -9.25 5.35 8.52
N VAL A 37 -9.09 4.05 8.66
CA VAL A 37 -9.26 3.04 7.60
C VAL A 37 -10.09 1.90 8.16
N ASP A 38 -11.17 1.57 7.49
CA ASP A 38 -12.08 0.50 7.87
C ASP A 38 -11.54 -0.88 7.44
N ASP A 39 -12.02 -1.94 8.09
CA ASP A 39 -11.64 -3.30 7.69
C ASP A 39 -12.16 -3.63 6.29
N GLY A 40 -11.27 -4.19 5.46
CA GLY A 40 -11.56 -4.50 4.05
C GLY A 40 -11.66 -3.29 3.13
N GLU A 41 -11.34 -2.07 3.59
CA GLU A 41 -11.32 -0.86 2.76
C GLU A 41 -10.10 -0.82 1.84
N PHE A 42 -10.31 -0.38 0.60
CA PHE A 42 -9.23 0.02 -0.31
C PHE A 42 -9.11 1.55 -0.29
N LEU A 43 -8.24 2.07 0.58
CA LEU A 43 -7.95 3.49 0.68
C LEU A 43 -6.82 3.87 -0.29
N THR A 44 -7.06 4.85 -1.15
CA THR A 44 -5.98 5.44 -1.96
C THR A 44 -5.55 6.79 -1.36
N ILE A 45 -4.24 7.08 -1.44
CA ILE A 45 -3.67 8.34 -0.96
C ILE A 45 -2.90 8.97 -2.11
N ILE A 46 -3.27 10.18 -2.48
CA ILE A 46 -2.62 10.95 -3.54
C ILE A 46 -2.08 12.27 -2.98
N GLY A 47 -1.13 12.85 -3.70
CA GLY A 47 -0.56 14.14 -3.37
C GLY A 47 0.68 14.44 -4.20
N PRO A 48 1.17 15.69 -4.19
CA PRO A 48 2.35 16.10 -4.94
C PRO A 48 3.60 15.28 -4.58
N SER A 49 4.61 15.29 -5.47
CA SER A 49 5.93 14.74 -5.13
C SER A 49 6.50 15.49 -3.92
N GLY A 50 7.09 14.73 -2.98
CA GLY A 50 7.62 15.31 -1.74
C GLY A 50 6.57 15.63 -0.67
N SER A 51 5.28 15.29 -0.85
CA SER A 51 4.25 15.46 0.19
C SER A 51 4.38 14.50 1.38
N GLY A 52 5.35 13.60 1.39
CA GLY A 52 5.58 12.69 2.51
C GLY A 52 4.76 11.40 2.49
N LYS A 53 4.20 10.98 1.34
CA LYS A 53 3.41 9.74 1.21
C LYS A 53 4.18 8.49 1.67
N THR A 54 5.40 8.31 1.16
CA THR A 54 6.30 7.23 1.60
C THR A 54 6.63 7.32 3.10
N THR A 55 6.87 8.55 3.60
CA THR A 55 7.11 8.78 5.04
C THR A 55 5.90 8.37 5.87
N LEU A 56 4.69 8.68 5.42
CA LEU A 56 3.45 8.25 6.05
C LEU A 56 3.36 6.72 6.12
N LEU A 57 3.56 6.04 4.98
CA LEU A 57 3.55 4.57 4.96
C LEU A 57 4.62 3.96 5.87
N ASN A 58 5.83 4.53 5.89
CA ASN A 58 6.91 4.06 6.76
C ASN A 58 6.57 4.22 8.26
N MET A 59 5.87 5.29 8.63
CA MET A 59 5.38 5.46 10.01
C MET A 59 4.27 4.47 10.35
N ILE A 60 3.34 4.21 9.42
CA ILE A 60 2.28 3.19 9.61
C ILE A 60 2.92 1.80 9.73
N ALA A 61 3.92 1.49 8.91
CA ALA A 61 4.67 0.24 8.95
C ALA A 61 5.62 0.11 10.14
N GLN A 62 5.79 1.14 10.97
CA GLN A 62 6.78 1.23 12.06
C GLN A 62 8.25 1.08 11.59
N ILE A 63 8.52 1.34 10.32
CA ILE A 63 9.89 1.43 9.79
C ILE A 63 10.52 2.76 10.23
N ASP A 64 9.71 3.80 10.37
CA ASP A 64 10.12 5.11 10.87
C ASP A 64 9.23 5.55 12.05
N THR A 65 9.81 6.34 12.98
CA THR A 65 9.11 6.83 14.15
C THR A 65 8.45 8.17 13.89
N ALA A 66 7.22 8.35 14.35
CA ALA A 66 6.54 9.64 14.33
C ALA A 66 7.22 10.64 15.29
N SER A 67 7.22 11.93 14.94
CA SER A 67 7.66 13.01 15.82
C SER A 67 6.54 13.49 16.75
N SER A 68 5.28 13.28 16.36
CA SER A 68 4.07 13.56 17.14
C SER A 68 2.92 12.67 16.67
N GLY A 69 1.86 12.57 17.49
CA GLY A 69 0.68 11.78 17.20
C GLY A 69 0.89 10.28 17.34
N ALA A 70 -0.05 9.51 16.85
CA ALA A 70 -0.03 8.04 16.96
C ALA A 70 -0.75 7.36 15.80
N VAL A 71 -0.36 6.11 15.54
CA VAL A 71 -1.09 5.16 14.70
C VAL A 71 -1.58 4.04 15.61
N ARG A 72 -2.86 3.67 15.50
CA ARG A 72 -3.48 2.59 16.28
C ARG A 72 -4.05 1.55 15.35
N PHE A 73 -3.87 0.28 15.70
CA PHE A 73 -4.57 -0.85 15.09
C PHE A 73 -5.60 -1.40 16.07
N GLN A 74 -6.79 -1.76 15.59
CA GLN A 74 -7.89 -2.27 16.40
C GLN A 74 -7.50 -3.43 17.34
N SER A 75 -6.56 -4.29 16.91
CA SER A 75 -6.08 -5.43 17.68
C SER A 75 -5.02 -5.10 18.75
N GLN A 76 -4.65 -3.83 18.93
CA GLN A 76 -3.54 -3.43 19.79
C GLN A 76 -3.92 -2.33 20.76
N SER A 77 -3.75 -2.61 22.05
CA SER A 77 -4.04 -1.68 23.14
C SER A 77 -2.99 -0.57 23.33
N ALA A 78 -1.87 -0.60 22.62
CA ALA A 78 -0.78 0.37 22.73
C ALA A 78 -0.68 1.25 21.47
N PRO A 79 -0.56 2.58 21.61
CA PRO A 79 -0.30 3.47 20.49
C PRO A 79 1.05 3.15 19.86
N ILE A 80 1.08 3.08 18.53
CA ILE A 80 2.30 2.96 17.76
C ILE A 80 2.97 4.34 17.74
N GLY A 81 4.14 4.45 18.32
CA GLY A 81 4.87 5.72 18.41
C GLY A 81 5.85 5.74 19.58
N ASP A 82 5.78 4.76 20.46
CA ASP A 82 6.81 4.55 21.48
C ASP A 82 8.01 3.82 20.83
N PRO A 83 9.18 4.46 20.71
CA PRO A 83 10.41 3.81 20.20
C PRO A 83 10.81 2.57 20.98
N LYS A 84 10.30 2.41 22.20
CA LYS A 84 10.55 1.26 23.09
C LYS A 84 9.56 0.10 22.89
N ALA A 85 8.43 0.36 22.21
CA ALA A 85 7.40 -0.63 21.91
C ALA A 85 7.52 -1.12 20.46
N LEU A 86 8.70 -1.58 20.04
CA LEU A 86 8.82 -2.42 18.85
C LEU A 86 7.98 -3.67 19.10
N ASN A 87 6.78 -3.67 18.53
CA ASN A 87 5.84 -4.77 18.67
C ASN A 87 6.24 -5.88 17.68
N PRO A 88 6.91 -6.96 18.10
CA PRO A 88 7.38 -8.01 17.20
C PRO A 88 6.25 -8.67 16.40
N GLY A 89 5.00 -8.52 16.88
CA GLY A 89 3.81 -9.02 16.21
C GLY A 89 3.32 -8.18 15.03
N LEU A 90 3.72 -6.91 14.94
CA LEU A 90 3.20 -6.01 13.90
C LEU A 90 3.79 -6.30 12.51
N SER A 91 5.05 -6.73 12.45
CA SER A 91 5.70 -7.11 11.20
C SER A 91 4.99 -8.26 10.46
N CYS A 92 4.18 -9.06 11.19
CA CYS A 92 3.36 -10.12 10.61
C CYS A 92 1.94 -9.63 10.21
N GLN A 93 1.52 -8.46 10.70
CA GLN A 93 0.18 -7.90 10.44
C GLN A 93 0.17 -6.90 9.29
N ILE A 94 1.32 -6.37 8.90
CA ILE A 94 1.43 -5.40 7.82
C ILE A 94 2.22 -6.00 6.66
N GLY A 95 1.59 -6.01 5.48
CA GLY A 95 2.26 -6.24 4.22
C GLY A 95 2.77 -4.93 3.65
N TYR A 96 3.99 -4.88 3.10
CA TYR A 96 4.51 -3.69 2.47
C TYR A 96 5.05 -3.98 1.07
N VAL A 97 4.41 -3.38 0.07
CA VAL A 97 4.83 -3.42 -1.34
C VAL A 97 5.45 -2.07 -1.68
N THR A 98 6.74 -2.08 -1.93
CA THR A 98 7.53 -0.90 -2.27
C THR A 98 7.47 -0.58 -3.75
N GLN A 99 7.89 0.64 -4.13
CA GLN A 99 8.00 1.07 -5.51
C GLN A 99 8.93 0.15 -6.33
N GLU A 100 10.05 -0.28 -5.77
CA GLU A 100 10.92 -1.31 -6.35
C GLU A 100 10.39 -2.71 -6.03
N ASP A 101 10.77 -3.72 -6.82
CA ASP A 101 10.33 -5.10 -6.58
C ASP A 101 11.04 -5.76 -5.39
N ASN A 102 12.26 -5.32 -5.07
CA ASN A 102 13.08 -5.79 -3.95
C ASN A 102 13.17 -7.32 -3.83
N LEU A 103 13.10 -8.03 -4.98
CA LEU A 103 13.31 -9.46 -4.99
C LEU A 103 14.77 -9.79 -4.65
N LEU A 104 14.97 -10.87 -3.93
CA LEU A 104 16.30 -11.37 -3.60
C LEU A 104 16.94 -11.96 -4.87
N PRO A 105 17.99 -11.34 -5.44
CA PRO A 105 18.49 -11.72 -6.77
C PRO A 105 19.10 -13.11 -6.83
N TRP A 106 19.53 -13.66 -5.69
CA TRP A 106 20.08 -15.01 -5.55
C TRP A 106 19.04 -16.09 -5.25
N ARG A 107 17.75 -15.73 -5.26
CA ARG A 107 16.63 -16.67 -5.04
C ARG A 107 15.75 -16.73 -6.26
N THR A 108 15.21 -17.92 -6.52
CA THR A 108 14.20 -18.10 -7.58
C THR A 108 12.88 -17.41 -7.21
N THR A 109 11.97 -17.30 -8.17
CA THR A 109 10.60 -16.74 -7.98
C THR A 109 9.91 -17.41 -6.80
N LEU A 110 9.83 -18.73 -6.79
CA LEU A 110 9.21 -19.49 -5.71
C LEU A 110 9.91 -19.28 -4.36
N GLN A 111 11.24 -19.25 -4.36
CA GLN A 111 11.99 -19.00 -3.12
C GLN A 111 11.76 -17.58 -2.59
N ASN A 112 11.61 -16.59 -3.47
CA ASN A 112 11.24 -15.23 -3.08
C ASN A 112 9.84 -15.19 -2.48
N VAL A 113 8.85 -15.82 -3.12
CA VAL A 113 7.47 -15.86 -2.63
C VAL A 113 7.39 -16.56 -1.27
N LEU A 114 8.08 -17.67 -1.08
CA LEU A 114 8.06 -18.43 0.17
C LEU A 114 8.93 -17.82 1.29
N PHE A 115 9.75 -16.82 0.98
CA PHE A 115 10.72 -16.27 1.93
C PHE A 115 10.09 -15.74 3.22
N PRO A 116 9.01 -14.93 3.19
CA PRO A 116 8.37 -14.45 4.41
C PRO A 116 7.83 -15.57 5.30
N LEU A 117 7.23 -16.60 4.70
CA LEU A 117 6.73 -17.75 5.44
C LEU A 117 7.84 -18.53 6.14
N ARG A 118 9.02 -18.63 5.50
CA ARG A 118 10.21 -19.27 6.12
C ARG A 118 10.70 -18.45 7.31
N VAL A 119 10.82 -17.13 7.16
CA VAL A 119 11.28 -16.24 8.23
C VAL A 119 10.34 -16.28 9.43
N GLN A 120 9.02 -16.37 9.18
CA GLN A 120 8.00 -16.46 10.23
C GLN A 120 7.81 -17.87 10.82
N GLY A 121 8.55 -18.88 10.33
CA GLY A 121 8.35 -20.27 10.76
C GLY A 121 6.99 -20.87 10.36
N ARG A 122 6.29 -20.28 9.38
CA ARG A 122 4.93 -20.66 8.96
C ARG A 122 4.89 -21.49 7.68
N LEU A 123 6.05 -21.88 7.13
CA LEU A 123 6.11 -22.69 5.92
C LEU A 123 5.73 -24.13 6.21
N ASN A 124 4.62 -24.58 5.63
CA ASN A 124 4.10 -25.95 5.67
C ASN A 124 3.39 -26.29 4.35
N GLU A 125 2.85 -27.50 4.19
CA GLU A 125 2.18 -27.91 2.96
C GLU A 125 1.00 -27.02 2.57
N LYS A 126 0.18 -26.59 3.55
CA LYS A 126 -0.97 -25.70 3.30
C LYS A 126 -0.52 -24.34 2.78
N THR A 127 0.46 -23.72 3.44
CA THR A 127 0.97 -22.39 3.03
C THR A 127 1.77 -22.48 1.72
N ARG A 128 2.40 -23.61 1.44
CA ARG A 128 3.03 -23.91 0.16
C ARG A 128 2.00 -24.01 -0.96
N ALA A 129 0.92 -24.77 -0.76
CA ALA A 129 -0.15 -24.89 -1.75
C ALA A 129 -0.83 -23.52 -2.01
N HIS A 130 -0.98 -22.69 -0.98
CA HIS A 130 -1.46 -21.31 -1.13
C HIS A 130 -0.53 -20.47 -2.01
N ALA A 131 0.79 -20.54 -1.78
CA ALA A 131 1.78 -19.85 -2.61
C ALA A 131 1.72 -20.29 -4.08
N ASP A 132 1.59 -21.60 -4.33
CA ASP A 132 1.45 -22.14 -5.69
C ASP A 132 0.14 -21.65 -6.35
N GLY A 133 -0.93 -21.49 -5.58
CA GLY A 133 -2.18 -20.87 -6.02
C GLY A 133 -2.02 -19.42 -6.43
N LEU A 134 -1.33 -18.61 -5.63
CA LEU A 134 -1.01 -17.20 -5.95
C LEU A 134 -0.14 -17.07 -7.20
N ILE A 135 0.89 -17.92 -7.34
CA ILE A 135 1.77 -17.95 -8.54
C ILE A 135 0.94 -18.17 -9.80
N ARG A 136 0.02 -19.13 -9.78
CA ARG A 136 -0.91 -19.38 -10.91
C ARG A 136 -1.84 -18.20 -11.15
N ALA A 137 -2.41 -17.63 -10.10
CA ALA A 137 -3.38 -16.54 -10.20
C ALA A 137 -2.82 -15.28 -10.87
N VAL A 138 -1.50 -15.02 -10.72
CA VAL A 138 -0.82 -13.87 -11.36
C VAL A 138 -0.08 -14.26 -12.64
N GLY A 139 -0.29 -15.45 -13.19
CA GLY A 139 0.30 -15.88 -14.45
C GLY A 139 1.82 -16.11 -14.40
N LEU A 140 2.35 -16.54 -13.25
CA LEU A 140 3.76 -16.89 -13.07
C LEU A 140 3.98 -18.42 -13.08
N ALA A 141 2.96 -19.21 -13.45
CA ALA A 141 3.12 -20.65 -13.65
C ALA A 141 4.15 -20.96 -14.74
N GLY A 142 5.08 -21.87 -14.44
CA GLY A 142 6.23 -22.20 -15.29
C GLY A 142 7.48 -21.34 -15.05
N PHE A 143 7.38 -20.27 -14.24
CA PHE A 143 8.50 -19.39 -13.89
C PHE A 143 8.97 -19.54 -12.44
N GLU A 144 8.54 -20.58 -11.74
CA GLU A 144 8.84 -20.83 -10.32
C GLU A 144 10.34 -20.92 -10.03
N HIS A 145 11.09 -21.48 -10.99
CA HIS A 145 12.53 -21.72 -10.87
C HIS A 145 13.40 -20.64 -11.50
N HIS A 146 12.79 -19.60 -12.12
CA HIS A 146 13.52 -18.49 -12.72
C HIS A 146 13.99 -17.51 -11.65
N TYR A 147 15.16 -16.92 -11.87
CA TYR A 147 15.73 -15.86 -11.04
C TYR A 147 15.16 -14.49 -11.46
N PRO A 148 15.21 -13.45 -10.60
CA PRO A 148 14.69 -12.13 -10.94
C PRO A 148 15.23 -11.52 -12.23
N HIS A 149 16.50 -11.77 -12.58
CA HIS A 149 17.11 -11.26 -13.81
C HIS A 149 16.59 -11.95 -15.09
N GLU A 150 15.94 -13.11 -14.97
CA GLU A 150 15.32 -13.84 -16.08
C GLU A 150 13.85 -13.44 -16.31
N LEU A 151 13.29 -12.60 -15.42
CA LEU A 151 11.89 -12.16 -15.47
C LEU A 151 11.76 -10.79 -16.12
N SER A 152 10.64 -10.55 -16.81
CA SER A 152 10.26 -9.19 -17.22
C SER A 152 9.96 -8.30 -16.01
N GLY A 153 9.94 -6.97 -16.18
CA GLY A 153 9.59 -6.02 -15.11
C GLY A 153 8.22 -6.29 -14.48
N GLY A 154 7.22 -6.56 -15.32
CA GLY A 154 5.88 -6.93 -14.86
C GLY A 154 5.84 -8.25 -14.08
N MET A 155 6.62 -9.26 -14.52
CA MET A 155 6.72 -10.54 -13.81
C MET A 155 7.39 -10.37 -12.44
N ARG A 156 8.46 -9.57 -12.36
CA ARG A 156 9.10 -9.25 -11.06
C ARG A 156 8.11 -8.56 -10.12
N LYS A 157 7.32 -7.62 -10.64
CA LYS A 157 6.33 -6.90 -9.84
C LYS A 157 5.23 -7.82 -9.31
N ARG A 158 4.73 -8.75 -10.14
CA ARG A 158 3.79 -9.81 -9.70
C ARG A 158 4.39 -10.69 -8.62
N ALA A 159 5.64 -11.12 -8.78
CA ALA A 159 6.34 -11.92 -7.78
C ALA A 159 6.50 -11.16 -6.45
N SER A 160 6.83 -9.87 -6.49
CA SER A 160 6.92 -9.00 -5.31
C SER A 160 5.57 -8.83 -4.62
N LEU A 161 4.49 -8.64 -5.39
CA LEU A 161 3.13 -8.53 -4.86
C LEU A 161 2.71 -9.80 -4.12
N ILE A 162 2.82 -10.98 -4.76
CA ILE A 162 2.41 -12.24 -4.13
C ILE A 162 3.34 -12.66 -2.98
N ARG A 163 4.61 -12.24 -2.97
CA ARG A 163 5.50 -12.40 -1.81
C ARG A 163 4.93 -11.70 -0.57
N THR A 164 4.26 -10.56 -0.74
CA THR A 164 3.60 -9.86 0.36
C THR A 164 2.27 -10.49 0.72
N LEU A 165 1.51 -10.98 -0.25
CA LEU A 165 0.19 -11.59 -0.02
C LEU A 165 0.26 -12.99 0.60
N VAL A 166 1.36 -13.71 0.40
CA VAL A 166 1.47 -15.14 0.76
C VAL A 166 1.35 -15.43 2.26
N TYR A 167 1.73 -14.49 3.12
CA TYR A 167 1.62 -14.64 4.58
C TYR A 167 0.32 -14.07 5.15
N ASP A 168 -0.57 -13.62 4.26
CA ASP A 168 -1.95 -13.22 4.55
C ASP A 168 -2.07 -12.09 5.58
N PRO A 169 -1.41 -10.93 5.36
CA PRO A 169 -1.48 -9.81 6.28
C PRO A 169 -2.87 -9.15 6.24
N PRO A 170 -3.44 -8.71 7.38
CA PRO A 170 -4.72 -7.99 7.41
C PRO A 170 -4.65 -6.62 6.74
N VAL A 171 -3.49 -5.93 6.80
CA VAL A 171 -3.26 -4.63 6.17
C VAL A 171 -2.12 -4.70 5.18
N ILE A 172 -2.29 -4.11 4.01
CA ILE A 172 -1.27 -4.03 2.97
C ILE A 172 -1.03 -2.56 2.62
N LEU A 173 0.20 -2.13 2.78
CA LEU A 173 0.69 -0.82 2.35
C LEU A 173 1.34 -0.95 0.99
N MET A 174 1.02 -0.05 0.07
CA MET A 174 1.57 -0.05 -1.28
C MET A 174 2.07 1.35 -1.63
N ASP A 175 3.36 1.47 -1.90
CA ASP A 175 4.03 2.73 -2.24
C ASP A 175 4.33 2.80 -3.72
N GLU A 176 3.49 3.50 -4.49
CA GLU A 176 3.58 3.68 -5.95
C GLU A 176 3.95 2.39 -6.71
N PRO A 177 3.25 1.25 -6.45
CA PRO A 177 3.71 -0.06 -6.90
C PRO A 177 3.77 -0.22 -8.42
N PHE A 178 3.08 0.64 -9.18
CA PHE A 178 2.98 0.55 -10.63
C PHE A 178 3.63 1.72 -11.39
N GLY A 179 4.30 2.65 -10.67
CA GLY A 179 4.82 3.90 -11.24
C GLY A 179 5.85 3.72 -12.37
N ALA A 180 6.68 2.70 -12.32
CA ALA A 180 7.76 2.46 -13.28
C ALA A 180 7.38 1.55 -14.46
N LEU A 181 6.09 1.23 -14.65
CA LEU A 181 5.63 0.28 -15.66
C LEU A 181 5.02 0.99 -16.87
N ASP A 182 5.13 0.33 -18.02
CA ASP A 182 4.39 0.73 -19.22
C ASP A 182 2.87 0.65 -18.99
N ALA A 183 2.10 1.37 -19.80
CA ALA A 183 0.65 1.52 -19.61
C ALA A 183 -0.10 0.17 -19.66
N GLN A 184 0.27 -0.72 -20.58
CA GLN A 184 -0.42 -2.01 -20.72
C GLN A 184 -0.14 -2.94 -19.55
N THR A 185 1.11 -3.05 -19.12
CA THR A 185 1.52 -3.84 -17.96
C THR A 185 0.89 -3.31 -16.67
N ARG A 186 0.79 -1.98 -16.53
CA ARG A 186 0.16 -1.33 -15.39
C ARG A 186 -1.31 -1.72 -15.26
N VAL A 187 -2.09 -1.59 -16.34
CA VAL A 187 -3.51 -1.98 -16.36
C VAL A 187 -3.68 -3.45 -15.98
N GLN A 188 -2.86 -4.34 -16.54
CA GLN A 188 -2.93 -5.76 -16.23
C GLN A 188 -2.65 -6.04 -14.74
N LEU A 189 -1.68 -5.35 -14.14
CA LEU A 189 -1.36 -5.51 -12.71
C LEU A 189 -2.44 -4.93 -11.80
N GLN A 190 -3.10 -3.85 -12.19
CA GLN A 190 -4.26 -3.31 -11.49
C GLN A 190 -5.43 -4.30 -11.50
N GLU A 191 -5.71 -4.93 -12.65
CA GLU A 191 -6.71 -6.00 -12.77
C GLU A 191 -6.36 -7.20 -11.88
N ASP A 192 -5.09 -7.64 -11.90
CA ASP A 192 -4.61 -8.75 -11.07
C ASP A 192 -4.74 -8.40 -9.57
N LEU A 193 -4.38 -7.17 -9.16
CA LEU A 193 -4.53 -6.72 -7.78
C LEU A 193 -5.99 -6.72 -7.34
N LEU A 194 -6.92 -6.17 -8.13
CA LEU A 194 -8.34 -6.18 -7.79
C LEU A 194 -8.91 -7.59 -7.73
N ARG A 195 -8.47 -8.49 -8.61
CA ARG A 195 -8.87 -9.90 -8.57
C ARG A 195 -8.44 -10.55 -7.27
N LEU A 196 -7.17 -10.37 -6.86
CA LEU A 196 -6.64 -10.90 -5.62
C LEU A 196 -7.34 -10.29 -4.39
N TRP A 197 -7.58 -8.99 -4.42
CA TRP A 197 -8.27 -8.27 -3.35
C TRP A 197 -9.72 -8.77 -3.14
N ASN A 198 -10.45 -9.01 -4.24
CA ASN A 198 -11.83 -9.52 -4.17
C ASN A 198 -11.93 -10.92 -3.54
N LEU A 199 -10.87 -11.73 -3.57
CA LEU A 199 -10.85 -13.07 -2.97
C LEU A 199 -10.82 -13.04 -1.43
N GLY A 200 -10.25 -12.00 -0.82
CA GLY A 200 -10.05 -11.97 0.63
C GLY A 200 -10.35 -10.63 1.30
N ARG A 201 -10.75 -9.59 0.55
CA ARG A 201 -11.07 -8.23 1.03
C ARG A 201 -10.13 -7.73 2.12
N LYS A 202 -8.84 -7.75 1.83
CA LYS A 202 -7.82 -7.18 2.73
C LYS A 202 -7.91 -5.66 2.75
N THR A 203 -7.56 -5.06 3.87
CA THR A 203 -7.43 -3.61 3.94
C THR A 203 -6.17 -3.17 3.20
N ILE A 204 -6.31 -2.25 2.25
CA ILE A 204 -5.20 -1.74 1.45
C ILE A 204 -5.09 -0.22 1.64
N ILE A 205 -3.88 0.25 1.90
CA ILE A 205 -3.51 1.66 1.81
C ILE A 205 -2.55 1.80 0.63
N PHE A 206 -3.02 2.44 -0.42
CA PHE A 206 -2.36 2.51 -1.71
C PHE A 206 -1.95 3.95 -2.01
N VAL A 207 -0.67 4.21 -2.09
CA VAL A 207 -0.12 5.51 -2.45
C VAL A 207 0.15 5.55 -3.96
N THR A 208 -0.31 6.61 -4.59
CA THR A 208 -0.05 6.88 -6.01
C THR A 208 -0.01 8.39 -6.28
N HIS A 209 0.52 8.78 -7.43
CA HIS A 209 0.41 10.14 -7.97
C HIS A 209 -0.59 10.21 -9.15
N ASP A 210 -1.16 9.08 -9.55
CA ASP A 210 -2.11 8.98 -10.67
C ASP A 210 -3.56 8.99 -10.14
N ILE A 211 -4.31 10.05 -10.49
CA ILE A 211 -5.71 10.23 -10.06
C ILE A 211 -6.61 9.15 -10.67
N ALA A 212 -6.34 8.75 -11.93
CA ALA A 212 -7.15 7.72 -12.58
C ALA A 212 -6.97 6.36 -11.88
N GLU A 213 -5.74 6.04 -11.47
CA GLU A 213 -5.43 4.86 -10.69
C GLU A 213 -6.13 4.88 -9.32
N ALA A 214 -6.09 6.03 -8.62
CA ALA A 214 -6.77 6.20 -7.34
C ALA A 214 -8.28 5.95 -7.45
N ILE A 215 -8.93 6.50 -8.47
CA ILE A 215 -10.36 6.29 -8.75
C ILE A 215 -10.66 4.84 -9.15
N ALA A 216 -9.81 4.25 -9.97
CA ALA A 216 -10.02 2.88 -10.46
C ALA A 216 -9.95 1.84 -9.33
N LEU A 217 -9.03 2.02 -8.38
CA LEU A 217 -8.73 1.03 -7.34
C LEU A 217 -9.45 1.31 -6.02
N GLY A 218 -9.49 2.57 -5.56
CA GLY A 218 -9.91 2.96 -4.21
C GLY A 218 -11.41 2.91 -3.97
N ASP A 219 -11.83 2.63 -2.75
CA ASP A 219 -13.20 2.90 -2.29
C ASP A 219 -13.30 4.36 -1.82
N ARG A 220 -12.19 4.90 -1.32
CA ARG A 220 -12.02 6.27 -0.87
C ARG A 220 -10.62 6.77 -1.24
N THR A 221 -10.51 8.07 -1.55
CA THR A 221 -9.24 8.72 -1.88
C THR A 221 -9.00 9.87 -0.92
N LEU A 222 -7.84 9.85 -0.24
CA LEU A 222 -7.34 10.99 0.53
C LEU A 222 -6.38 11.79 -0.34
N VAL A 223 -6.55 13.10 -0.35
CA VAL A 223 -5.65 14.04 -1.02
C VAL A 223 -4.76 14.70 0.03
N LEU A 224 -3.45 14.58 -0.12
CA LEU A 224 -2.48 15.26 0.73
C LEU A 224 -2.02 16.56 0.10
N SER A 225 -1.87 17.60 0.93
CA SER A 225 -1.25 18.86 0.53
C SER A 225 0.27 18.71 0.32
N ARG A 226 0.92 19.78 -0.19
CA ARG A 226 2.39 19.92 -0.14
C ARG A 226 2.88 19.91 1.31
N ALA A 227 4.17 19.61 1.50
CA ALA A 227 4.80 19.63 2.81
C ALA A 227 4.75 21.04 3.45
N PRO A 228 4.38 21.11 4.75
CA PRO A 228 3.99 20.05 5.64
C PRO A 228 2.63 19.45 5.28
N ALA A 229 2.61 18.14 4.97
CA ALA A 229 1.42 17.47 4.49
C ALA A 229 0.31 17.43 5.54
N ARG A 230 -0.90 17.71 5.05
CA ARG A 230 -2.17 17.58 5.77
C ARG A 230 -3.19 16.95 4.83
N VAL A 231 -4.31 16.48 5.35
CA VAL A 231 -5.45 16.08 4.50
C VAL A 231 -6.03 17.35 3.87
N ALA A 232 -5.89 17.49 2.55
CA ALA A 232 -6.47 18.57 1.76
C ALA A 232 -7.90 18.25 1.34
N GLY A 233 -8.23 16.97 1.21
CA GLY A 233 -9.57 16.50 0.88
C GLY A 233 -9.72 15.00 0.99
N GLU A 234 -10.98 14.58 1.00
CA GLU A 234 -11.40 13.20 1.07
C GLU A 234 -12.55 12.97 0.09
N HIS A 235 -12.45 11.95 -0.73
CA HIS A 235 -13.42 11.63 -1.77
C HIS A 235 -13.85 10.17 -1.69
N ILE A 236 -15.13 9.93 -1.52
CA ILE A 236 -15.72 8.58 -1.66
C ILE A 236 -15.87 8.31 -3.15
N ILE A 237 -15.40 7.15 -3.60
CA ILE A 237 -15.50 6.74 -4.99
C ILE A 237 -16.83 6.03 -5.20
N THR A 238 -17.76 6.73 -5.84
CA THR A 238 -19.15 6.28 -6.04
C THR A 238 -19.31 5.24 -7.15
N ILE A 239 -18.26 5.00 -7.95
CA ILE A 239 -18.26 3.99 -9.01
C ILE A 239 -18.33 2.60 -8.40
N ALA A 240 -19.41 1.88 -8.71
CA ALA A 240 -19.66 0.55 -8.13
C ALA A 240 -18.61 -0.51 -8.53
N ARG A 241 -18.41 -1.50 -7.68
CA ARG A 241 -17.59 -2.67 -7.99
C ARG A 241 -18.45 -3.81 -8.57
N PRO A 242 -17.94 -4.71 -9.44
CA PRO A 242 -16.56 -4.71 -9.96
C PRO A 242 -16.33 -3.58 -10.98
N ARG A 243 -15.15 -2.96 -10.94
CA ARG A 243 -14.78 -1.90 -11.87
C ARG A 243 -14.02 -2.44 -13.08
N ASP A 244 -14.38 -1.95 -14.25
CA ASP A 244 -13.61 -2.17 -15.48
C ASP A 244 -12.45 -1.16 -15.52
N ILE A 245 -11.24 -1.63 -15.23
CA ILE A 245 -10.04 -0.79 -15.21
C ILE A 245 -9.79 -0.16 -16.59
N ARG A 246 -10.03 -0.92 -17.68
CA ARG A 246 -9.78 -0.44 -19.05
C ARG A 246 -10.77 0.61 -19.48
N GLY A 247 -12.02 0.45 -19.08
CA GLY A 247 -13.12 1.35 -19.42
C GLY A 247 -13.40 2.42 -18.39
N ILE A 248 -12.67 2.48 -17.26
CA ILE A 248 -12.99 3.35 -16.11
C ILE A 248 -13.12 4.84 -16.50
N MET A 249 -12.29 5.31 -17.42
CA MET A 249 -12.32 6.71 -17.89
C MET A 249 -13.62 7.06 -18.66
N GLY A 250 -14.30 6.06 -19.20
CA GLY A 250 -15.59 6.22 -19.86
C GLY A 250 -16.80 6.19 -18.92
N HIS A 251 -16.59 5.92 -17.62
CA HIS A 251 -17.69 5.90 -16.66
C HIS A 251 -18.26 7.32 -16.44
N PRO A 252 -19.60 7.50 -16.41
CA PRO A 252 -20.24 8.83 -16.28
C PRO A 252 -19.72 9.66 -15.10
N ASP A 253 -19.47 9.02 -13.94
CA ASP A 253 -19.03 9.71 -12.73
C ASP A 253 -17.52 9.99 -12.72
N PHE A 254 -16.74 9.35 -13.61
CA PHE A 254 -15.27 9.46 -13.58
C PHE A 254 -14.78 10.90 -13.76
N GLY A 255 -15.35 11.61 -14.74
CA GLY A 255 -14.93 12.99 -15.03
C GLY A 255 -15.14 13.95 -13.86
N ALA A 256 -16.27 13.85 -13.17
CA ALA A 256 -16.57 14.67 -11.99
C ALA A 256 -15.62 14.37 -10.83
N LEU A 257 -15.41 13.08 -10.51
CA LEU A 257 -14.46 12.64 -9.48
C LEU A 257 -13.03 13.09 -9.79
N TYR A 258 -12.58 12.91 -11.05
CA TYR A 258 -11.25 13.30 -11.48
C TYR A 258 -11.01 14.81 -11.30
N GLN A 259 -11.97 15.66 -11.71
CA GLN A 259 -11.85 17.12 -11.57
C GLN A 259 -11.88 17.55 -10.09
N ALA A 260 -12.76 16.95 -9.28
CA ALA A 260 -12.84 17.25 -7.84
C ALA A 260 -11.52 16.94 -7.12
N ILE A 261 -10.95 15.76 -7.40
CA ILE A 261 -9.67 15.35 -6.81
C ILE A 261 -8.53 16.22 -7.33
N ARG A 262 -8.48 16.46 -8.66
CA ARG A 262 -7.43 17.28 -9.30
C ARG A 262 -7.36 18.70 -8.74
N ALA A 263 -8.51 19.30 -8.44
CA ALA A 263 -8.58 20.67 -7.90
C ALA A 263 -7.87 20.81 -6.54
N GLN A 264 -7.66 19.71 -5.81
CA GLN A 264 -7.03 19.69 -4.49
C GLN A 264 -5.56 19.22 -4.53
N VAL A 265 -5.12 18.60 -5.64
CA VAL A 265 -3.72 18.18 -5.86
C VAL A 265 -2.93 19.36 -6.42
N GLN A 266 -2.69 20.42 -5.64
CA GLN A 266 -1.93 21.60 -6.07
C GLN A 266 -0.59 21.75 -5.32
#